data_063615d817ec5775896471a6da46e5ea
#
_entry.id   063615d817ec5775896471a6da46e5ea
#
_cell.length_a   1.000
_cell.length_b   1.000
_cell.length_c   1.000
_cell.angle_alpha   90.00
_cell.angle_beta   90.00
_cell.angle_gamma   90.00
#
_symmetry.space_group_name_H-M   'P 1'
#
loop_
_entity.id
_entity.type
_entity.pdbx_description
1 polymer ?
#
loop_
_entity_poly.entity_id
_entity_poly.type
_entity_poly.pdbx_seq_one_letter_code
_entity_poly.pdbx_strand_id
1 'polypeptide(L)'
;MPEWNDRNRPLYMIGVAAELAGVHPQTLRAYEQKGLVTPQRTSGNTRMYSQADIERLSLINELTGEGINLAGVIRILDLQGRLVDRDQEIDD
;
A
#
# COMPACT_ATOMS: atom_id res chain seq x y z
N MET A 1 13.08 -8.79 18.75
CA MET A 1 12.16 -7.65 18.53
C MET A 1 10.72 -8.14 18.53
N PRO A 2 9.90 -7.54 19.34
CA PRO A 2 8.50 -7.97 19.39
C PRO A 2 7.81 -7.74 18.06
N GLU A 3 7.02 -8.69 17.65
CA GLU A 3 6.33 -8.61 16.38
C GLU A 3 5.24 -7.55 16.36
N TRP A 4 4.74 -7.19 17.53
CA TRP A 4 3.67 -6.19 17.56
C TRP A 4 4.16 -4.81 17.11
N ASN A 5 5.47 -4.62 16.99
CA ASN A 5 6.04 -3.37 16.48
C ASN A 5 6.24 -3.40 14.98
N ASP A 6 5.99 -4.52 14.34
CA ASP A 6 6.27 -4.67 12.93
C ASP A 6 5.16 -4.01 12.11
N ARG A 7 5.50 -2.94 11.41
CA ARG A 7 4.55 -2.21 10.59
C ARG A 7 4.12 -2.99 9.37
N ASN A 8 4.86 -4.03 9.02
CA ASN A 8 4.53 -4.86 7.86
C ASN A 8 3.70 -6.07 8.23
N ARG A 9 3.29 -6.17 9.47
CA ARG A 9 2.50 -7.30 9.93
C ARG A 9 1.12 -7.26 9.30
N PRO A 10 0.65 -8.37 8.73
CA PRO A 10 -0.67 -8.40 8.08
C PRO A 10 -1.77 -8.43 9.13
N LEU A 11 -2.51 -7.34 9.26
CA LEU A 11 -3.49 -7.17 10.31
C LEU A 11 -4.90 -6.94 9.81
N TYR A 12 -5.08 -6.37 8.61
CA TYR A 12 -6.37 -5.86 8.21
C TYR A 12 -6.86 -6.53 6.94
N MET A 13 -8.13 -6.97 6.94
CA MET A 13 -8.76 -7.43 5.71
C MET A 13 -9.14 -6.21 4.87
N ILE A 14 -9.48 -6.47 3.62
CA ILE A 14 -9.65 -5.39 2.65
C ILE A 14 -10.70 -4.37 3.07
N GLY A 15 -11.81 -4.81 3.66
CA GLY A 15 -12.85 -3.87 4.06
C GLY A 15 -12.36 -2.88 5.10
N VAL A 16 -11.64 -3.38 6.11
CA VAL A 16 -11.10 -2.52 7.16
C VAL A 16 -9.98 -1.66 6.62
N ALA A 17 -9.12 -2.25 5.79
CA ALA A 17 -8.00 -1.51 5.23
C ALA A 17 -8.49 -0.33 4.39
N ALA A 18 -9.50 -0.57 3.57
CA ALA A 18 -10.05 0.49 2.73
C ALA A 18 -10.64 1.59 3.58
N GLU A 19 -11.35 1.23 4.64
CA GLU A 19 -11.94 2.22 5.52
C GLU A 19 -10.88 3.05 6.21
N LEU A 20 -9.83 2.39 6.71
CA LEU A 20 -8.76 3.12 7.39
C LEU A 20 -8.00 4.04 6.45
N ALA A 21 -7.85 3.63 5.20
CA ALA A 21 -7.13 4.43 4.22
C ALA A 21 -8.00 5.48 3.56
N GLY A 22 -9.32 5.42 3.78
CA GLY A 22 -10.22 6.40 3.20
C GLY A 22 -10.52 6.17 1.73
N VAL A 23 -10.47 4.93 1.28
CA VAL A 23 -10.74 4.60 -0.12
C VAL A 23 -11.78 3.50 -0.19
N HIS A 24 -12.39 3.35 -1.36
CA HIS A 24 -13.32 2.27 -1.60
C HIS A 24 -12.55 0.96 -1.81
N PRO A 25 -13.09 -0.18 -1.38
CA PRO A 25 -12.39 -1.45 -1.61
C PRO A 25 -12.06 -1.72 -3.07
N GLN A 26 -12.93 -1.28 -3.97
CA GLN A 26 -12.68 -1.44 -5.40
C GLN A 26 -11.45 -0.64 -5.84
N THR A 27 -11.29 0.55 -5.27
CA THR A 27 -10.13 1.38 -5.53
C THR A 27 -8.86 0.69 -5.03
N LEU A 28 -8.97 0.06 -3.87
CA LEU A 28 -7.83 -0.64 -3.29
C LEU A 28 -7.39 -1.79 -4.19
N ARG A 29 -8.36 -2.52 -4.77
CA ARG A 29 -8.02 -3.59 -5.70
C ARG A 29 -7.34 -3.04 -6.95
N ALA A 30 -7.81 -1.91 -7.44
CA ALA A 30 -7.19 -1.29 -8.61
C ALA A 30 -5.75 -0.88 -8.31
N TYR A 31 -5.52 -0.35 -7.13
CA TYR A 31 -4.16 0.03 -6.74
C TYR A 31 -3.25 -1.19 -6.65
N GLU A 32 -3.79 -2.29 -6.17
CA GLU A 32 -3.01 -3.52 -6.13
C GLU A 32 -2.58 -3.95 -7.51
N GLN A 33 -3.50 -3.86 -8.48
CA GLN A 33 -3.19 -4.26 -9.84
C GLN A 33 -2.11 -3.40 -10.46
N LYS A 34 -1.99 -2.17 -10.00
CA LYS A 34 -0.98 -1.26 -10.53
C LYS A 34 0.33 -1.34 -9.77
N GLY A 35 0.42 -2.23 -8.81
CA GLY A 35 1.65 -2.40 -8.06
C GLY A 35 1.89 -1.37 -6.99
N LEU A 36 0.86 -0.61 -6.62
CA LEU A 36 1.01 0.43 -5.60
C LEU A 36 0.95 -0.14 -4.19
N VAL A 37 0.37 -1.29 -4.03
CA VAL A 37 0.29 -1.97 -2.75
C VAL A 37 0.30 -3.47 -3.01
N THR A 38 0.91 -4.23 -2.13
CA THR A 38 0.99 -5.68 -2.29
C THR A 38 0.57 -6.32 -0.98
N PRO A 39 -0.70 -6.75 -0.88
CA PRO A 39 -1.15 -7.40 0.34
C PRO A 39 -0.54 -8.78 0.46
N GLN A 40 -0.44 -9.24 1.68
CA GLN A 40 -0.12 -10.63 1.93
C GLN A 40 -1.40 -11.43 1.85
N ARG A 41 -1.27 -12.73 1.63
CA ARG A 41 -2.44 -13.58 1.55
C ARG A 41 -2.36 -14.69 2.59
N THR A 42 -3.48 -14.98 3.20
CA THR A 42 -3.57 -16.10 4.14
C THR A 42 -3.57 -17.40 3.35
N SER A 43 -3.51 -18.51 4.08
CA SER A 43 -3.59 -19.81 3.44
C SER A 43 -4.90 -19.98 2.69
N GLY A 44 -5.95 -19.26 3.09
CA GLY A 44 -7.22 -19.28 2.39
C GLY A 44 -7.31 -18.27 1.27
N ASN A 45 -6.16 -17.66 0.91
CA ASN A 45 -6.09 -16.71 -0.20
C ASN A 45 -6.81 -15.41 0.08
N THR A 46 -6.94 -15.03 1.34
CA THR A 46 -7.56 -13.77 1.73
C THR A 46 -6.49 -12.68 1.81
N ARG A 47 -6.79 -11.53 1.22
CA ARG A 47 -5.89 -10.39 1.27
C ARG A 47 -5.80 -9.83 2.68
N MET A 48 -4.59 -9.56 3.13
CA MET A 48 -4.35 -8.94 4.43
C MET A 48 -3.38 -7.79 4.25
N TYR A 49 -3.68 -6.68 4.87
CA TYR A 49 -2.90 -5.44 4.72
C TYR A 49 -2.25 -5.06 6.03
N SER A 50 -1.10 -4.44 5.95
CA SER A 50 -0.33 -4.02 7.11
C SER A 50 -0.55 -2.54 7.39
N GLN A 51 -0.04 -2.09 8.53
CA GLN A 51 -0.08 -0.66 8.85
C GLN A 51 0.69 0.15 7.80
N ALA A 52 1.82 -0.37 7.34
CA ALA A 52 2.59 0.31 6.29
C ALA A 52 1.77 0.43 5.02
N ASP A 53 0.98 -0.59 4.69
CA ASP A 53 0.10 -0.53 3.53
C ASP A 53 -0.93 0.57 3.69
N ILE A 54 -1.53 0.68 4.89
CA ILE A 54 -2.54 1.71 5.14
C ILE A 54 -1.94 3.10 4.95
N GLU A 55 -0.74 3.31 5.46
CA GLU A 55 -0.12 4.62 5.34
C GLU A 55 0.22 4.95 3.90
N ARG A 56 0.65 3.95 3.14
CA ARG A 56 0.92 4.15 1.73
C ARG A 56 -0.35 4.51 0.98
N LEU A 57 -1.43 3.80 1.27
CA LEU A 57 -2.71 4.07 0.61
C LEU A 57 -3.23 5.44 0.96
N SER A 58 -3.07 5.85 2.21
CA SER A 58 -3.50 7.18 2.62
C SER A 58 -2.73 8.26 1.87
N LEU A 59 -1.44 8.07 1.67
CA LEU A 59 -0.63 9.01 0.93
C LEU A 59 -1.08 9.09 -0.53
N ILE A 60 -1.34 7.94 -1.14
CA ILE A 60 -1.82 7.91 -2.52
C ILE A 60 -3.14 8.66 -2.63
N ASN A 61 -4.04 8.40 -1.69
CA ASN A 61 -5.34 9.06 -1.68
C ASN A 61 -5.19 10.58 -1.53
N GLU A 62 -4.27 10.98 -0.68
CA GLU A 62 -4.02 12.42 -0.48
C GLU A 62 -3.51 13.06 -1.75
N LEU A 63 -2.56 12.44 -2.43
CA LEU A 63 -1.99 13.00 -3.65
C LEU A 63 -3.00 13.08 -4.76
N THR A 64 -3.81 12.03 -4.94
CA THR A 64 -4.84 12.06 -5.97
C THR A 64 -5.90 13.09 -5.63
N GLY A 65 -6.18 13.30 -4.34
CA GLY A 65 -7.12 14.34 -3.92
C GLY A 65 -6.64 15.73 -4.23
N GLU A 66 -5.33 15.91 -4.39
CA GLU A 66 -4.75 17.20 -4.76
C GLU A 66 -4.75 17.42 -6.28
N GLY A 67 -5.31 16.47 -7.01
CA GLY A 67 -5.38 16.63 -8.47
C GLY A 67 -4.27 15.96 -9.23
N ILE A 68 -3.37 15.26 -8.54
CA ILE A 68 -2.29 14.54 -9.20
C ILE A 68 -2.85 13.22 -9.71
N ASN A 69 -2.73 12.97 -11.01
CA ASN A 69 -3.27 11.72 -11.54
C ASN A 69 -2.42 10.55 -11.08
N LEU A 70 -2.97 9.35 -11.25
CA LEU A 70 -2.34 8.17 -10.69
C LEU A 70 -0.95 7.91 -11.28
N ALA A 71 -0.76 8.20 -12.55
CA ALA A 71 0.57 8.05 -13.17
C ALA A 71 1.59 8.95 -12.47
N GLY A 72 1.19 10.17 -12.13
CA GLY A 72 2.06 11.09 -11.41
C GLY A 72 2.36 10.61 -10.01
N VAL A 73 1.36 10.03 -9.35
CA VAL A 73 1.56 9.49 -8.01
C VAL A 73 2.59 8.36 -8.05
N ILE A 74 2.45 7.47 -9.02
CA ILE A 74 3.40 6.38 -9.18
C ILE A 74 4.81 6.91 -9.35
N ARG A 75 4.96 7.94 -10.17
CA ARG A 75 6.27 8.53 -10.42
C ARG A 75 6.86 9.14 -9.14
N ILE A 76 6.01 9.84 -8.38
CA ILE A 76 6.47 10.45 -7.14
C ILE A 76 6.95 9.39 -6.16
N LEU A 77 6.16 8.34 -5.99
CA LEU A 77 6.53 7.28 -5.06
C LEU A 77 7.79 6.56 -5.51
N ASP A 78 7.95 6.37 -6.80
CA ASP A 78 9.13 5.73 -7.34
C ASP A 78 10.37 6.56 -7.06
N LEU A 79 10.28 7.87 -7.24
CA LEU A 79 11.40 8.75 -7.00
C LEU A 79 11.77 8.81 -5.53
N GLN A 80 10.81 8.58 -4.65
CA GLN A 80 11.05 8.59 -3.22
C GLN A 80 11.49 7.23 -2.68
N GLY A 81 11.59 6.24 -3.56
CA GLY A 81 11.95 4.91 -3.12
C GLY A 81 10.89 4.22 -2.31
N ARG A 82 9.63 4.60 -2.51
CA ARG A 82 8.54 4.05 -1.71
C ARG A 82 7.83 2.89 -2.39
N LEU A 83 8.19 2.58 -3.63
CA LEU A 83 7.57 1.48 -4.33
C LEU A 83 8.43 0.25 -4.13
N VAL A 84 7.79 -0.78 -3.64
CA VAL A 84 8.37 -2.09 -3.48
C VAL A 84 9.81 -2.05 -3.04
N ASP A 85 10.50 -3.09 -3.29
CA ASP A 85 11.82 -3.35 -2.74
C ASP A 85 12.92 -2.91 -3.63
N ARG A 86 12.65 -1.97 -4.49
CA ARG A 86 13.65 -1.54 -5.45
C ARG A 86 14.87 -0.96 -4.78
N ASP A 87 14.67 -0.35 -3.63
CA ASP A 87 15.78 0.25 -2.93
C ASP A 87 16.85 -0.75 -2.58
N GLN A 88 16.41 -1.94 -2.24
CA GLN A 88 17.35 -2.95 -1.83
C GLN A 88 18.20 -3.43 -2.97
N GLU A 89 17.65 -3.39 -4.15
CA GLU A 89 18.38 -3.82 -5.32
C GLU A 89 19.46 -2.84 -5.68
N ILE A 90 19.20 -1.59 -5.41
CA ILE A 90 20.13 -0.54 -5.79
C ILE A 90 21.34 -0.52 -4.88
N ASP A 91 21.14 -0.94 -3.67
CA ASP A 91 22.19 -0.83 -2.69
C ASP A 91 23.34 -1.80 -2.91
N ASP A 92 23.20 -2.69 -3.77
CA ASP A 92 24.29 -3.63 -4.02
C ASP A 92 25.54 -2.99 -4.58
#